data_0d284abfeadb38a1fda624f6d34f3ecf
#
_entry.id   0d284abfeadb38a1fda624f6d34f3ecf
#
_cell.length_a   1.000
_cell.length_b   1.000
_cell.length_c   1.000
_cell.angle_alpha   90.00
_cell.angle_beta   90.00
_cell.angle_gamma   90.00
#
_symmetry.space_group_name_H-M   'P 1'
#
loop_
_entity.id
_entity.type
_entity.pdbx_description
1 polymer ?
#
loop_
_entity_poly.entity_id
_entity_poly.type
_entity_poly.pdbx_seq_one_letter_code
_entity_poly.pdbx_strand_id
1 'polypeptide(L)'
;MAEEQKAVEEWRKEKDKYFTYDFDSPIPHETRHKFKGLLYYPYDPKFRIAAAVIMVKSDEIIQMVTSKDTNQPYRKFGFLEFTIDGKQYRLAVYKRAWVQENDRHLFIPFRDTTSGRETYGAGRYIDIEESKDYVIDFNKAYSPFCAYNENYSCPLPPRENWLSVEIKAGEKNLK
;
A
#
# COMPACT_ATOMS: atom_id res chain seq x y z
N MET A 1 -12.32 7.09 -16.68
CA MET A 1 -12.83 5.78 -16.15
C MET A 1 -12.26 4.59 -16.90
N ALA A 2 -12.51 4.42 -18.20
CA ALA A 2 -11.93 3.27 -18.94
C ALA A 2 -10.40 3.29 -19.01
N GLU A 3 -9.78 4.45 -19.07
CA GLU A 3 -8.33 4.62 -19.15
C GLU A 3 -7.65 4.31 -17.79
N GLU A 4 -8.20 4.80 -16.69
CA GLU A 4 -7.69 4.49 -15.35
C GLU A 4 -7.81 3.00 -15.02
N GLN A 5 -8.95 2.39 -15.35
CA GLN A 5 -9.13 0.95 -15.19
C GLN A 5 -8.08 0.18 -15.98
N LYS A 6 -7.87 0.53 -17.24
CA LYS A 6 -6.85 -0.11 -18.09
C LYS A 6 -5.44 0.03 -17.48
N ALA A 7 -5.10 1.22 -17.00
CA ALA A 7 -3.81 1.47 -16.37
C ALA A 7 -3.62 0.62 -15.09
N VAL A 8 -4.67 0.44 -14.28
CA VAL A 8 -4.62 -0.44 -13.10
C VAL A 8 -4.46 -1.91 -13.52
N GLU A 9 -5.18 -2.36 -14.55
CA GLU A 9 -5.09 -3.74 -15.04
C GLU A 9 -3.71 -4.05 -15.65
N GLU A 10 -3.11 -3.11 -16.37
CA GLU A 10 -1.74 -3.23 -16.87
C GLU A 10 -0.73 -3.28 -15.72
N TRP A 11 -0.85 -2.40 -14.73
CA TRP A 11 0.01 -2.44 -13.53
C TRP A 11 -0.09 -3.78 -12.79
N ARG A 12 -1.29 -4.38 -12.65
CA ARG A 12 -1.49 -5.70 -12.06
C ARG A 12 -0.80 -6.81 -12.86
N LYS A 13 -0.89 -6.75 -14.19
CA LYS A 13 -0.21 -7.72 -15.07
C LYS A 13 1.32 -7.63 -14.96
N GLU A 14 1.86 -6.42 -14.90
CA GLU A 14 3.31 -6.24 -14.71
C GLU A 14 3.76 -6.75 -13.35
N LYS A 15 2.98 -6.53 -12.31
CA LYS A 15 3.26 -7.09 -10.98
C LYS A 15 3.21 -8.62 -10.99
N ASP A 16 2.24 -9.26 -11.64
CA ASP A 16 2.18 -10.71 -11.79
C ASP A 16 3.40 -11.26 -12.54
N LYS A 17 3.86 -10.56 -13.59
CA LYS A 17 5.10 -10.94 -14.30
C LYS A 17 6.33 -10.86 -13.39
N TYR A 18 6.46 -9.76 -12.64
CA TYR A 18 7.52 -9.61 -11.66
C TYR A 18 7.51 -10.75 -10.63
N PHE A 19 6.36 -11.09 -10.07
CA PHE A 19 6.21 -12.19 -9.11
C PHE A 19 6.54 -13.57 -9.72
N THR A 20 6.25 -13.75 -11.01
CA THR A 20 6.46 -15.02 -11.71
C THR A 20 7.91 -15.21 -12.16
N TYR A 21 8.55 -14.17 -12.69
CA TYR A 21 9.78 -14.33 -13.46
C TYR A 21 10.99 -13.61 -12.89
N ASP A 22 10.80 -12.59 -12.07
CA ASP A 22 11.91 -11.78 -11.59
C ASP A 22 12.77 -12.52 -10.56
N PHE A 23 14.07 -12.25 -10.58
CA PHE A 23 15.00 -12.81 -9.61
C PHE A 23 14.66 -12.39 -8.18
N ASP A 24 14.26 -11.11 -8.00
CA ASP A 24 13.91 -10.51 -6.71
C ASP A 24 12.45 -10.73 -6.29
N SER A 25 11.73 -11.63 -6.97
CA SER A 25 10.37 -11.99 -6.62
C SER A 25 10.26 -12.47 -5.17
N PRO A 26 9.25 -12.00 -4.41
CA PRO A 26 9.03 -12.51 -3.04
C PRO A 26 8.54 -13.96 -3.00
N ILE A 27 8.05 -14.51 -4.12
CA ILE A 27 7.66 -15.93 -4.17
C ILE A 27 8.92 -16.80 -4.18
N PRO A 28 9.11 -17.70 -3.20
CA PRO A 28 10.26 -18.60 -3.17
C PRO A 28 10.40 -19.39 -4.47
N HIS A 29 11.63 -19.51 -4.96
CA HIS A 29 11.92 -20.17 -6.24
C HIS A 29 11.32 -21.59 -6.32
N GLU A 30 11.35 -22.33 -5.24
CA GLU A 30 10.88 -23.73 -5.15
C GLU A 30 9.36 -23.83 -5.34
N THR A 31 8.60 -22.79 -4.98
CA THR A 31 7.14 -22.75 -5.06
C THR A 31 6.63 -21.89 -6.19
N ARG A 32 7.50 -21.14 -6.87
CA ARG A 32 7.14 -20.17 -7.90
C ARG A 32 6.36 -20.79 -9.08
N HIS A 33 6.67 -22.04 -9.42
CA HIS A 33 5.93 -22.79 -10.45
C HIS A 33 4.45 -23.04 -10.12
N LYS A 34 4.05 -22.89 -8.84
CA LYS A 34 2.66 -23.00 -8.37
C LYS A 34 1.93 -21.67 -8.35
N PHE A 35 2.66 -20.58 -8.49
CA PHE A 35 2.07 -19.24 -8.49
C PHE A 35 1.25 -19.03 -9.78
N LYS A 36 -0.02 -18.61 -9.62
CA LYS A 36 -0.98 -18.43 -10.73
C LYS A 36 -1.42 -16.99 -10.91
N GLY A 37 -0.71 -16.06 -10.31
CA GLY A 37 -1.06 -14.64 -10.27
C GLY A 37 -1.63 -14.22 -8.91
N LEU A 38 -1.59 -12.91 -8.69
CA LEU A 38 -2.15 -12.27 -7.50
C LEU A 38 -3.67 -12.15 -7.63
N LEU A 39 -4.36 -12.17 -6.51
CA LEU A 39 -5.81 -12.00 -6.47
C LEU A 39 -6.15 -10.55 -6.14
N TYR A 40 -7.09 -9.99 -6.86
CA TYR A 40 -7.56 -8.62 -6.70
C TYR A 40 -9.07 -8.53 -6.59
N TYR A 41 -9.55 -7.48 -5.94
CA TYR A 41 -10.93 -7.03 -6.16
C TYR A 41 -11.09 -6.51 -7.60
N PRO A 42 -12.28 -6.58 -8.18
CA PRO A 42 -12.58 -5.86 -9.42
C PRO A 42 -12.21 -4.38 -9.27
N TYR A 43 -11.83 -3.74 -10.39
CA TYR A 43 -11.63 -2.29 -10.37
C TYR A 43 -12.93 -1.57 -10.02
N ASP A 44 -12.86 -0.65 -9.07
CA ASP A 44 -13.97 0.20 -8.67
C ASP A 44 -13.51 1.66 -8.62
N PRO A 45 -14.04 2.55 -9.49
CA PRO A 45 -13.66 3.95 -9.53
C PRO A 45 -13.97 4.72 -8.24
N LYS A 46 -14.91 4.24 -7.43
CA LYS A 46 -15.21 4.75 -6.08
C LYS A 46 -13.97 4.80 -5.18
N PHE A 47 -13.06 3.87 -5.36
CA PHE A 47 -11.84 3.76 -4.57
C PHE A 47 -10.62 4.46 -5.19
N ARG A 48 -10.82 5.30 -6.19
CA ARG A 48 -9.83 6.26 -6.69
C ARG A 48 -10.26 7.67 -6.26
N ILE A 49 -9.71 8.15 -5.17
CA ILE A 49 -10.27 9.25 -4.38
C ILE A 49 -9.31 10.43 -4.33
N ALA A 50 -9.79 11.61 -4.69
CA ALA A 50 -9.05 12.85 -4.46
C ALA A 50 -8.91 13.11 -2.96
N ALA A 51 -7.74 13.56 -2.54
CA ALA A 51 -7.42 13.79 -1.14
C ALA A 51 -6.81 15.18 -0.92
N ALA A 52 -7.16 15.80 0.18
CA ALA A 52 -6.55 17.03 0.64
C ALA A 52 -5.32 16.72 1.50
N VAL A 53 -4.21 17.42 1.27
CA VAL A 53 -2.99 17.22 2.05
C VAL A 53 -2.94 18.18 3.24
N ILE A 54 -2.57 17.65 4.40
CA ILE A 54 -2.20 18.42 5.59
C ILE A 54 -0.74 18.13 5.86
N MET A 55 0.14 19.08 5.55
CA MET A 55 1.58 18.93 5.77
C MET A 55 1.92 18.99 7.26
N VAL A 56 2.82 18.11 7.69
CA VAL A 56 3.42 18.16 9.03
C VAL A 56 4.83 18.72 8.91
N LYS A 57 5.07 19.84 9.60
CA LYS A 57 6.41 20.42 9.72
C LYS A 57 7.17 19.73 10.86
N SER A 58 7.68 18.56 10.63
CA SER A 58 8.51 17.83 11.58
C SER A 58 9.60 17.05 10.86
N ASP A 59 10.83 17.25 11.33
CA ASP A 59 11.99 16.44 10.89
C ASP A 59 12.22 15.22 11.77
N GLU A 60 11.30 14.95 12.70
CA GLU A 60 11.40 13.82 13.62
C GLU A 60 11.40 12.49 12.85
N ILE A 61 12.41 11.67 13.19
CA ILE A 61 12.49 10.31 12.68
C ILE A 61 11.70 9.40 13.59
N ILE A 62 10.65 8.81 13.05
CA ILE A 62 9.86 7.79 13.73
C ILE A 62 10.39 6.40 13.39
N GLN A 63 10.33 5.50 14.36
CA GLN A 63 10.71 4.09 14.19
C GLN A 63 9.45 3.27 13.94
N MET A 64 9.23 2.88 12.68
CA MET A 64 8.07 2.05 12.32
C MET A 64 8.40 0.58 12.59
N VAL A 65 7.63 -0.04 13.47
CA VAL A 65 7.78 -1.47 13.80
C VAL A 65 7.50 -2.32 12.57
N THR A 66 8.25 -3.40 12.41
CA THR A 66 8.11 -4.34 11.30
C THR A 66 7.50 -5.68 11.74
N SER A 67 7.14 -6.51 10.77
CA SER A 67 6.61 -7.87 10.98
C SER A 67 7.60 -8.83 11.67
N LYS A 68 8.85 -8.43 11.88
CA LYS A 68 9.89 -9.19 12.60
C LYS A 68 10.39 -8.48 13.86
N ASP A 69 9.55 -7.63 14.44
CA ASP A 69 9.88 -6.86 15.67
C ASP A 69 11.17 -6.03 15.55
N THR A 70 11.56 -5.67 14.33
CA THR A 70 12.61 -4.69 14.05
C THR A 70 12.00 -3.33 13.76
N ASN A 71 12.82 -2.31 13.58
CA ASN A 71 12.36 -0.97 13.29
C ASN A 71 12.94 -0.46 11.97
N GLN A 72 12.14 0.28 11.23
CA GLN A 72 12.58 1.02 10.06
C GLN A 72 12.33 2.52 10.25
N PRO A 73 13.31 3.37 9.93
CA PRO A 73 13.22 4.81 10.13
C PRO A 73 12.42 5.49 9.00
N TYR A 74 11.41 6.24 9.40
CA TYR A 74 10.58 7.06 8.51
C TYR A 74 10.45 8.49 9.04
N ARG A 75 10.06 9.43 8.18
CA ARG A 75 9.57 10.75 8.54
C ARG A 75 8.11 10.86 8.17
N LYS A 76 7.32 11.48 9.02
CA LYS A 76 5.93 11.78 8.68
C LYS A 76 5.90 12.97 7.73
N PHE A 77 5.43 12.74 6.51
CA PHE A 77 5.24 13.79 5.51
C PHE A 77 4.02 14.66 5.83
N GLY A 78 2.93 14.02 6.25
CA GLY A 78 1.68 14.68 6.54
C GLY A 78 0.52 13.70 6.64
N PHE A 79 -0.67 14.22 6.39
CA PHE A 79 -1.88 13.42 6.29
C PHE A 79 -2.57 13.70 4.96
N LEU A 80 -3.23 12.70 4.41
CA LEU A 80 -4.19 12.83 3.33
C LEU A 80 -5.58 12.64 3.89
N GLU A 81 -6.43 13.64 3.74
CA GLU A 81 -7.85 13.60 4.11
C GLU A 81 -8.71 13.33 2.88
N PHE A 82 -9.66 12.42 3.01
CA PHE A 82 -10.52 11.99 1.93
C PHE A 82 -11.89 11.53 2.45
N THR A 83 -12.85 11.36 1.54
CA THR A 83 -14.22 10.95 1.89
C THR A 83 -14.60 9.65 1.19
N ILE A 84 -15.18 8.72 1.94
CA ILE A 84 -15.81 7.49 1.42
C ILE A 84 -17.25 7.45 1.95
N ASP A 85 -18.23 7.32 1.05
CA ASP A 85 -19.64 7.24 1.39
C ASP A 85 -20.12 8.38 2.33
N GLY A 86 -19.64 9.59 2.08
CA GLY A 86 -19.98 10.78 2.86
C GLY A 86 -19.27 10.91 4.22
N LYS A 87 -18.45 9.93 4.61
CA LYS A 87 -17.68 9.96 5.85
C LYS A 87 -16.23 10.33 5.59
N GLN A 88 -15.69 11.24 6.40
CA GLN A 88 -14.29 11.65 6.33
C GLN A 88 -13.35 10.64 6.99
N TYR A 89 -12.21 10.42 6.35
CA TYR A 89 -11.09 9.61 6.80
C TYR A 89 -9.79 10.34 6.56
N ARG A 90 -8.74 9.92 7.24
CA ARG A 90 -7.38 10.39 6.96
C ARG A 90 -6.38 9.26 7.08
N LEU A 91 -5.29 9.35 6.34
CA LEU A 91 -4.14 8.49 6.42
C LEU A 91 -2.86 9.31 6.59
N ALA A 92 -2.04 8.95 7.55
CA ALA A 92 -0.70 9.47 7.67
C ALA A 92 0.16 8.95 6.51
N VAL A 93 0.97 9.83 5.97
CA VAL A 93 1.84 9.58 4.82
C VAL A 93 3.28 9.71 5.27
N TYR A 94 4.14 8.84 4.80
CA TYR A 94 5.50 8.73 5.25
C TYR A 94 6.50 8.80 4.10
N LYS A 95 7.72 9.27 4.41
CA LYS A 95 8.93 9.12 3.60
C LYS A 95 9.95 8.28 4.34
N ARG A 96 10.77 7.53 3.64
CA ARG A 96 11.95 6.92 4.26
C ARG A 96 12.85 8.01 4.82
N ALA A 97 13.45 7.78 5.99
CA ALA A 97 14.25 8.81 6.67
C ALA A 97 15.51 9.21 5.90
N TRP A 98 16.11 8.23 5.20
CA TRP A 98 17.38 8.39 4.51
C TRP A 98 17.19 8.21 3.00
N VAL A 99 16.65 9.25 2.34
CA VAL A 99 16.45 9.30 0.89
C VAL A 99 17.11 10.56 0.32
N GLN A 100 17.35 10.57 -0.99
CA GLN A 100 17.87 11.75 -1.68
C GLN A 100 16.82 12.88 -1.64
N GLU A 101 17.30 14.14 -1.69
CA GLU A 101 16.42 15.32 -1.64
C GLU A 101 15.37 15.36 -2.75
N ASN A 102 15.67 14.77 -3.91
CA ASN A 102 14.77 14.70 -5.05
C ASN A 102 13.84 13.48 -5.04
N ASP A 103 13.89 12.62 -4.01
CA ASP A 103 12.96 11.52 -3.87
C ASP A 103 11.56 12.03 -3.54
N ARG A 104 10.63 11.78 -4.45
CA ARG A 104 9.23 12.19 -4.35
C ARG A 104 8.32 11.05 -3.87
N HIS A 105 8.87 9.88 -3.60
CA HIS A 105 8.11 8.72 -3.18
C HIS A 105 7.49 8.92 -1.79
N LEU A 106 6.20 8.64 -1.68
CA LEU A 106 5.42 8.68 -0.47
C LEU A 106 4.80 7.31 -0.20
N PHE A 107 4.92 6.86 1.03
CA PHE A 107 4.50 5.55 1.50
C PHE A 107 3.29 5.66 2.43
N ILE A 108 2.23 4.91 2.14
CA ILE A 108 0.98 4.89 2.91
C ILE A 108 0.66 3.45 3.32
N PRO A 109 1.19 2.98 4.46
CA PRO A 109 0.77 1.71 5.03
C PRO A 109 -0.58 1.89 5.73
N PHE A 110 -1.53 0.97 5.51
CA PHE A 110 -2.85 1.06 6.14
C PHE A 110 -3.44 -0.31 6.44
N ARG A 111 -4.36 -0.33 7.40
CA ARG A 111 -5.30 -1.43 7.63
C ARG A 111 -6.72 -0.93 7.45
N ASP A 112 -7.60 -1.84 7.10
CA ASP A 112 -9.03 -1.61 7.00
C ASP A 112 -9.80 -2.80 7.56
N THR A 113 -11.12 -2.76 7.57
CA THR A 113 -11.90 -3.85 8.17
C THR A 113 -11.92 -5.14 7.34
N THR A 114 -11.34 -5.15 6.14
CA THR A 114 -11.09 -6.39 5.36
C THR A 114 -9.82 -7.11 5.80
N SER A 115 -8.91 -6.44 6.54
CA SER A 115 -7.62 -6.98 6.98
C SER A 115 -7.79 -8.18 7.91
N GLY A 116 -7.17 -9.31 7.56
CA GLY A 116 -7.29 -10.58 8.28
C GLY A 116 -8.52 -11.42 7.90
N ARG A 117 -9.35 -10.95 6.98
CA ARG A 117 -10.47 -11.67 6.42
C ARG A 117 -10.28 -11.92 4.92
N GLU A 118 -10.41 -10.88 4.12
CA GLU A 118 -10.31 -10.91 2.65
C GLU A 118 -8.96 -10.40 2.15
N THR A 119 -8.26 -9.60 2.95
CA THR A 119 -6.95 -9.04 2.65
C THR A 119 -5.94 -9.39 3.74
N TYR A 120 -4.66 -9.16 3.48
CA TYR A 120 -3.58 -9.53 4.38
C TYR A 120 -3.74 -8.90 5.78
N GLY A 121 -3.63 -9.73 6.81
CA GLY A 121 -3.93 -9.34 8.20
C GLY A 121 -3.05 -8.24 8.76
N ALA A 122 -1.80 -8.15 8.35
CA ALA A 122 -0.90 -7.07 8.77
C ALA A 122 -1.16 -5.73 8.05
N GLY A 123 -2.04 -5.72 7.03
CA GLY A 123 -2.38 -4.52 6.27
C GLY A 123 -1.81 -4.52 4.85
N ARG A 124 -2.05 -3.44 4.15
CA ARG A 124 -1.63 -3.21 2.76
C ARG A 124 -0.94 -1.86 2.62
N TYR A 125 -0.33 -1.64 1.47
CA TYR A 125 0.42 -0.44 1.14
C TYR A 125 -0.13 0.25 -0.10
N ILE A 126 0.03 1.55 -0.14
CA ILE A 126 -0.13 2.38 -1.33
C ILE A 126 1.12 3.25 -1.44
N ASP A 127 1.68 3.31 -2.63
CA ASP A 127 2.75 4.24 -2.99
C ASP A 127 2.19 5.32 -3.91
N ILE A 128 2.53 6.56 -3.61
CA ILE A 128 2.22 7.72 -4.44
C ILE A 128 3.45 8.62 -4.56
N GLU A 129 3.38 9.63 -5.40
CA GLU A 129 4.40 10.66 -5.49
C GLU A 129 3.91 11.98 -4.95
N GLU A 130 4.84 12.81 -4.46
CA GLU A 130 4.52 14.20 -4.15
C GLU A 130 3.95 14.92 -5.37
N SER A 131 2.81 15.58 -5.16
CA SER A 131 2.06 16.25 -6.20
C SER A 131 1.41 17.52 -5.65
N LYS A 132 0.85 18.35 -6.52
CA LYS A 132 -0.05 19.43 -6.14
C LYS A 132 -1.46 18.91 -5.84
N ASP A 133 -1.87 17.90 -6.61
CA ASP A 133 -3.18 17.27 -6.49
C ASP A 133 -2.98 15.80 -6.13
N TYR A 134 -3.40 15.44 -4.92
CA TYR A 134 -3.25 14.08 -4.42
C TYR A 134 -4.46 13.23 -4.75
N VAL A 135 -4.19 12.01 -5.22
CA VAL A 135 -5.19 10.97 -5.44
C VAL A 135 -4.72 9.69 -4.77
N ILE A 136 -5.55 9.14 -3.91
CA ILE A 136 -5.34 7.81 -3.34
C ILE A 136 -6.10 6.81 -4.20
N ASP A 137 -5.39 5.93 -4.90
CA ASP A 137 -6.01 4.88 -5.69
C ASP A 137 -5.88 3.53 -4.96
N PHE A 138 -6.89 3.19 -4.17
CA PHE A 138 -6.94 1.92 -3.45
C PHE A 138 -7.03 0.71 -4.39
N ASN A 139 -7.38 0.88 -5.67
CA ASN A 139 -7.30 -0.20 -6.65
C ASN A 139 -5.88 -0.70 -6.89
N LYS A 140 -4.88 0.11 -6.50
CA LYS A 140 -3.45 -0.22 -6.49
C LYS A 140 -2.93 -0.62 -5.11
N ALA A 141 -3.78 -0.76 -4.10
CA ALA A 141 -3.35 -1.25 -2.80
C ALA A 141 -2.79 -2.67 -2.91
N TYR A 142 -1.65 -2.93 -2.27
CA TYR A 142 -0.94 -4.20 -2.38
C TYR A 142 -0.49 -4.73 -1.02
N SER A 143 -0.33 -6.04 -0.94
CA SER A 143 0.19 -6.72 0.25
C SER A 143 1.71 -6.61 0.31
N PRO A 144 2.32 -6.42 1.50
CA PRO A 144 3.76 -6.43 1.66
C PRO A 144 4.35 -7.80 1.33
N PHE A 145 5.64 -7.86 1.01
CA PHE A 145 6.32 -9.10 0.64
C PHE A 145 6.26 -10.20 1.72
N CYS A 146 6.16 -9.82 3.00
CA CYS A 146 5.99 -10.78 4.09
C CYS A 146 4.65 -11.55 4.04
N ALA A 147 3.68 -11.10 3.23
CA ALA A 147 2.46 -11.86 2.94
C ALA A 147 2.72 -13.12 2.10
N TYR A 148 3.83 -13.15 1.37
CA TYR A 148 4.20 -14.23 0.44
C TYR A 148 5.42 -15.03 0.92
N ASN A 149 6.28 -14.41 1.72
CA ASN A 149 7.52 -15.01 2.18
C ASN A 149 7.89 -14.43 3.55
N GLU A 150 7.86 -15.28 4.56
CA GLU A 150 8.15 -14.91 5.95
C GLU A 150 9.58 -14.38 6.20
N ASN A 151 10.49 -14.54 5.23
CA ASN A 151 11.85 -14.01 5.34
C ASN A 151 11.91 -12.47 5.23
N TYR A 152 10.86 -11.84 4.71
CA TYR A 152 10.79 -10.38 4.61
C TYR A 152 10.37 -9.73 5.92
N SER A 153 11.00 -8.61 6.24
CA SER A 153 10.65 -7.72 7.36
C SER A 153 9.97 -6.48 6.81
N CYS A 154 8.67 -6.34 7.03
CA CYS A 154 7.85 -5.31 6.42
C CYS A 154 7.26 -4.37 7.47
N PRO A 155 7.23 -3.04 7.22
CA PRO A 155 6.64 -2.08 8.13
C PRO A 155 5.17 -2.36 8.42
N LEU A 156 4.79 -2.30 9.69
CA LEU A 156 3.40 -2.46 10.10
C LEU A 156 2.68 -1.10 10.08
N PRO A 157 1.47 -1.03 9.51
CA PRO A 157 0.67 0.19 9.57
C PRO A 157 0.45 0.66 11.01
N PRO A 158 0.81 1.89 11.35
CA PRO A 158 0.55 2.43 12.68
C PRO A 158 -0.96 2.59 12.92
N ARG A 159 -1.37 2.62 14.18
CA ARG A 159 -2.81 2.67 14.54
C ARG A 159 -3.56 3.85 13.93
N GLU A 160 -2.89 4.98 13.72
CA GLU A 160 -3.48 6.15 13.06
C GLU A 160 -3.89 5.88 11.59
N ASN A 161 -3.37 4.81 10.98
CA ASN A 161 -3.69 4.36 9.63
C ASN A 161 -4.63 3.12 9.62
N TRP A 162 -5.34 2.88 10.70
CA TRP A 162 -6.36 1.83 10.76
C TRP A 162 -7.73 2.43 10.44
N LEU A 163 -8.22 2.15 9.24
CA LEU A 163 -9.50 2.65 8.76
C LEU A 163 -10.66 1.77 9.29
N SER A 164 -11.71 2.41 9.78
CA SER A 164 -12.95 1.75 10.24
C SER A 164 -13.97 1.56 9.10
N VAL A 165 -13.50 1.25 7.90
CA VAL A 165 -14.31 1.04 6.69
C VAL A 165 -13.74 -0.13 5.89
N GLU A 166 -14.54 -0.80 5.09
CA GLU A 166 -14.06 -1.82 4.16
C GLU A 166 -13.53 -1.18 2.88
N ILE A 167 -12.27 -1.46 2.54
CA ILE A 167 -11.66 -1.06 1.26
C ILE A 167 -11.65 -2.29 0.35
N LYS A 168 -12.77 -2.54 -0.31
CA LYS A 168 -12.90 -3.66 -1.28
C LYS A 168 -12.33 -3.28 -2.64
N ALA A 169 -11.06 -2.89 -2.64
CA ALA A 169 -10.25 -2.57 -3.81
C ALA A 169 -8.81 -3.06 -3.60
N GLY A 170 -8.05 -3.21 -4.69
CA GLY A 170 -6.67 -3.66 -4.63
C GLY A 170 -6.53 -5.16 -4.39
N GLU A 171 -5.40 -5.54 -3.81
CA GLU A 171 -4.97 -6.92 -3.63
C GLU A 171 -5.70 -7.62 -2.48
N LYS A 172 -6.02 -8.88 -2.71
CA LYS A 172 -6.64 -9.82 -1.76
C LYS A 172 -5.62 -10.86 -1.28
N ASN A 173 -6.00 -11.64 -0.27
CA ASN A 173 -5.25 -12.85 0.08
C ASN A 173 -5.19 -13.83 -1.09
N LEU A 174 -4.08 -14.56 -1.21
CA LEU A 174 -3.87 -15.59 -2.24
C LEU A 174 -4.72 -16.86 -2.05
N LYS A 175 -5.51 -16.94 -0.99
CA LYS A 175 -6.33 -18.12 -0.68
C LYS A 175 -7.80 -17.83 -0.95
#